data_3b047870a4549149f4fa1270c14fab1f
#
_entry.id   3b047870a4549149f4fa1270c14fab1f
#
_cell.length_a   1.000
_cell.length_b   1.000
_cell.length_c   1.000
_cell.angle_alpha   90.00
_cell.angle_beta   90.00
_cell.angle_gamma   90.00
#
_symmetry.space_group_name_H-M   'P 1'
#
loop_
_entity.id
_entity.type
_entity.pdbx_description
1 polymer ?
#
loop_
_entity_poly.entity_id
_entity_poly.type
_entity_poly.pdbx_seq_one_letter_code
_entity_poly.pdbx_strand_id
1 'polypeptide(L)' 'MSLYQLKSNQHCVIENMPDHGLMDCLGLRCGVKVRVSTKQAFGGPIVVRVGTRNIALAKTLADEIMVRVVN' A
#
# COMPACT_ATOMS: atom_id res chain seq x y z
N MET A 1 -1.94 -11.45 1.65
CA MET A 1 -2.79 -10.53 2.43
C MET A 1 -2.89 -9.20 1.70
N SER A 2 -3.90 -8.42 1.95
CA SER A 2 -4.04 -7.13 1.31
C SER A 2 -3.23 -6.07 2.05
N LEU A 3 -2.87 -5.01 1.31
CA LEU A 3 -2.13 -3.88 1.90
C LEU A 3 -2.90 -3.26 3.07
N TYR A 4 -4.22 -3.23 3.00
CA TYR A 4 -5.05 -2.63 4.04
C TYR A 4 -5.03 -3.41 5.37
N GLN A 5 -4.63 -4.67 5.33
CA GLN A 5 -4.56 -5.52 6.53
C GLN A 5 -3.29 -5.30 7.35
N LEU A 6 -2.32 -4.58 6.80
CA LEU A 6 -1.07 -4.31 7.52
C LEU A 6 -1.27 -3.30 8.64
N LYS A 7 -0.43 -3.41 9.67
CA LYS A 7 -0.39 -2.46 10.77
C LYS A 7 0.54 -1.30 10.41
N SER A 8 0.40 -0.20 11.14
CA SER A 8 1.30 0.95 10.99
C SER A 8 2.75 0.52 11.19
N ASN A 9 3.63 1.11 10.39
CA ASN A 9 5.08 0.88 10.39
C ASN A 9 5.52 -0.49 9.89
N GLN A 10 4.63 -1.31 9.36
CA GLN A 10 5.03 -2.56 8.73
C GLN A 10 5.53 -2.32 7.32
N HIS A 11 6.59 -3.05 6.96
CA HIS A 11 7.14 -3.06 5.60
C HIS A 11 6.60 -4.26 4.84
N CYS A 12 6.38 -4.06 3.55
CA CYS A 12 5.92 -5.14 2.69
C CYS A 12 6.40 -4.94 1.27
N VAL A 13 6.24 -5.99 0.47
CA VAL A 13 6.54 -5.95 -0.96
C VAL A 13 5.23 -6.24 -1.69
N ILE A 14 4.94 -5.45 -2.71
CA ILE A 14 3.74 -5.64 -3.52
C ILE A 14 3.90 -6.90 -4.37
N GLU A 15 2.97 -7.84 -4.23
CA GLU A 15 2.98 -9.09 -4.99
C GLU A 15 2.01 -9.07 -6.16
N ASN A 16 0.86 -8.43 -5.96
CA ASN A 16 -0.16 -8.34 -7.00
C ASN A 16 -1.00 -7.09 -6.77
N MET A 17 -1.44 -6.47 -7.84
CA MET A 17 -2.23 -5.26 -7.74
C MET A 17 -3.11 -5.13 -8.99
N PRO A 18 -4.23 -4.39 -8.90
CA PRO A 18 -5.08 -4.15 -10.05
C PRO A 18 -4.36 -3.34 -11.11
N ASP A 19 -4.73 -3.59 -12.37
CA ASP A 19 -4.15 -2.89 -13.51
C ASP A 19 -4.83 -1.54 -13.70
N HIS A 20 -4.38 -0.56 -12.93
CA HIS A 20 -4.86 0.83 -13.02
C HIS A 20 -3.70 1.72 -13.45
N GLY A 21 -3.93 2.52 -14.49
CA GLY A 21 -2.91 3.48 -14.93
C GLY A 21 -2.47 4.44 -13.84
N LEU A 22 -3.36 4.77 -12.92
CA LEU A 22 -3.05 5.64 -11.78
C LEU A 22 -1.94 5.05 -10.91
N MET A 23 -1.88 3.73 -10.78
CA MET A 23 -0.86 3.07 -9.95
C MET A 23 0.54 3.34 -10.48
N ASP A 24 0.73 3.32 -11.80
CA ASP A 24 2.03 3.62 -12.40
C ASP A 24 2.46 5.06 -12.10
N CYS A 25 1.52 5.99 -12.13
CA CYS A 25 1.80 7.40 -11.82
C CYS A 25 2.23 7.57 -10.36
N LEU A 26 1.73 6.72 -9.46
CA LEU A 26 2.07 6.76 -8.05
C LEU A 26 3.37 6.00 -7.74
N GLY A 27 3.91 5.28 -8.71
CA GLY A 27 5.11 4.47 -8.50
C GLY A 27 4.85 3.13 -7.82
N LEU A 28 3.60 2.70 -7.79
CA LEU A 28 3.22 1.42 -7.18
C LEU A 28 3.25 0.33 -8.23
N ARG A 29 4.12 -0.66 -8.03
CA ARG A 29 4.29 -1.79 -8.95
C ARG A 29 4.58 -3.05 -8.15
N CYS A 30 4.38 -4.20 -8.80
CA CYS A 30 4.78 -5.47 -8.22
C CYS A 30 6.29 -5.46 -7.97
N GLY A 31 6.71 -5.96 -6.82
CA GLY A 31 8.11 -5.99 -6.43
C GLY A 31 8.60 -4.75 -5.70
N VAL A 32 7.78 -3.70 -5.63
CA VAL A 32 8.17 -2.47 -4.93
C VAL A 32 7.94 -2.65 -3.43
N LYS A 33 8.92 -2.20 -2.63
CA LYS A 33 8.82 -2.22 -1.17
C LYS A 33 8.11 -0.96 -0.70
N VAL A 34 7.11 -1.14 0.15
CA VAL A 34 6.35 -0.03 0.72
C VAL A 34 6.23 -0.21 2.22
N ARG A 35 5.99 0.89 2.93
CA ARG A 35 5.75 0.89 4.37
C ARG A 35 4.44 1.61 4.65
N VAL A 36 3.61 1.01 5.51
CA VAL A 36 2.40 1.68 5.98
C VAL A 36 2.81 2.72 7.02
N SER A 37 2.67 4.00 6.68
CA SER A 37 3.02 5.10 7.58
C SER A 37 1.93 5.37 8.61
N THR A 38 0.70 5.48 8.13
CA THR A 38 -0.44 5.84 8.99
C THR A 38 -1.65 5.05 8.56
N LYS A 39 -2.36 4.55 9.54
CA LYS A 39 -3.60 3.84 9.31
C LYS A 39 -4.67 4.44 10.21
N GLN A 40 -5.77 4.87 9.61
CA GLN A 40 -6.85 5.48 10.36
C GLN A 40 -7.84 4.42 10.84
N ALA A 41 -8.46 4.68 11.98
CA ALA A 41 -9.53 3.84 12.47
C ALA A 41 -10.78 4.01 11.60
N PHE A 42 -11.70 3.07 11.70
CA PHE A 42 -13.02 3.15 11.06
C PHE A 42 -13.01 3.13 9.53
N GLY A 43 -12.02 2.45 8.95
CA GLY A 43 -12.02 2.23 7.51
C GLY A 43 -11.61 3.42 6.65
N GLY A 44 -10.93 4.40 7.24
CA GLY A 44 -10.43 5.53 6.46
C GLY A 44 -9.27 5.14 5.55
N PRO A 45 -8.77 6.08 4.75
CA PRO A 45 -7.63 5.82 3.88
C PRO A 45 -6.37 5.53 4.68
N ILE A 46 -5.42 4.83 4.06
CA ILE A 46 -4.11 4.61 4.66
C ILE A 46 -3.08 5.45 3.91
N VAL A 47 -2.01 5.81 4.62
CA VAL A 47 -0.87 6.49 4.02
C VAL A 47 0.28 5.51 3.96
N VAL A 48 0.83 5.31 2.78
CA VAL A 48 1.98 4.44 2.58
C VAL A 48 3.16 5.25 2.09
N ARG A 49 4.35 4.82 2.48
CA ARG A 49 5.59 5.44 2.03
C ARG A 49 6.24 4.60 0.96
N VAL A 50 6.46 5.22 -0.20
CA VAL A 50 7.13 4.59 -1.34
C VAL A 50 8.36 5.43 -1.66
N GLY A 51 9.55 4.92 -1.35
CA GLY A 51 10.77 5.71 -1.46
C GLY A 51 10.73 6.91 -0.54
N THR A 52 10.78 8.11 -1.08
CA THR A 52 10.74 9.36 -0.33
C THR A 52 9.36 10.02 -0.32
N ARG A 53 8.35 9.37 -0.91
CA ARG A 53 7.02 9.96 -1.05
C ARG A 53 6.02 9.26 -0.13
N ASN A 54 5.06 10.04 0.35
CA ASN A 54 3.90 9.52 1.08
C ASN A 54 2.68 9.57 0.16
N ILE A 55 1.96 8.48 0.09
CA ILE A 55 0.81 8.34 -0.80
C ILE A 55 -0.39 7.90 0.02
N ALA A 56 -1.50 8.62 -0.09
CA ALA A 56 -2.75 8.23 0.55
C ALA A 56 -3.56 7.35 -0.40
N LEU A 57 -4.00 6.20 0.10
CA LEU A 57 -4.76 5.23 -0.68
C LEU A 57 -6.10 4.99 0.00
N ALA A 58 -7.19 5.05 -0.77
CA ALA A 58 -8.51 4.71 -0.28
C ALA A 58 -8.56 3.23 0.11
N LYS A 59 -9.42 2.92 1.07
CA LYS A 59 -9.57 1.54 1.56
C LYS A 59 -9.86 0.56 0.42
N THR A 60 -10.77 0.91 -0.49
CA THR A 60 -11.14 0.03 -1.59
C THR A 60 -9.95 -0.32 -2.47
N LEU A 61 -9.09 0.65 -2.73
CA LEU A 61 -7.91 0.42 -3.54
C LEU A 61 -6.87 -0.40 -2.79
N ALA A 62 -6.62 -0.07 -1.52
CA ALA A 62 -5.67 -0.79 -0.69
C ALA A 62 -6.08 -2.25 -0.48
N ASP A 63 -7.39 -2.52 -0.41
CA ASP A 63 -7.90 -3.89 -0.28
C ASP A 63 -7.58 -4.75 -1.50
N GLU A 64 -7.39 -4.14 -2.66
CA GLU A 64 -7.09 -4.85 -3.90
C GLU A 64 -5.62 -5.11 -4.13
N ILE A 65 -4.75 -4.45 -3.36
CA ILE A 65 -3.30 -4.62 -3.49
C ILE A 65 -2.86 -5.75 -2.58
N MET A 66 -2.33 -6.81 -3.17
CA MET A 66 -1.83 -7.96 -2.41
C MET A 66 -0.35 -7.78 -2.11
N VAL A 67 0.04 -8.03 -0.88
CA VAL A 67 1.39 -7.79 -0.40
C VAL A 67 1.91 -8.96 0.43
N ARG A 68 3.24 -8.98 0.58
CA ARG A 68 3.93 -9.90 1.46
C ARG A 68 4.71 -9.06 2.48
N VAL A 69 4.49 -9.34 3.76
CA VAL A 69 5.18 -8.64 4.84
C VAL A 69 6.67 -9.02 4.82
N VAL A 70 7.53 -8.03 4.92
CA VAL A 70 8.98 -8.22 5.01
C VAL A 70 9.50 -7.46 6.23
N ASN A 71 10.56 -7.97 6.79
CA ASN A 71 11.20 -7.35 7.96
C ASN A 71 12.47 -6.63 7.56
#